data_d5d729a197b2092f14ad3e47b00ab11b
#
_entry.id   d5d729a197b2092f14ad3e47b00ab11b
#
_cell.length_a   1.000
_cell.length_b   1.000
_cell.length_c   1.000
_cell.angle_alpha   90.00
_cell.angle_beta   90.00
_cell.angle_gamma   90.00
#
_symmetry.space_group_name_H-M   'P 1'
#
loop_
_entity.id
_entity.type
_entity.pdbx_description
1 polymer ?
#
loop_
_entity_poly.entity_id
_entity_poly.type
_entity_poly.pdbx_seq_one_letter_code
_entity_poly.pdbx_strand_id
1 'polypeptide(L)'
;MKIEIEKVFPQYFKPAYPEEFELFSHFEVTAGIPTVLFAVTTWKENGKPNVCFHSWSCFHGDKTAFFAVMGNLYQHTHTYANIQREKCFCINFLPISCYDRLVNTIHQNEWDDDEFAAGGFTVSNAKTIHAPAISEAFLTMECTLKDIQDLSGAGITAMVIGQVQHISVEEAYAQGYELRYGKDGFMLLVPAPQDLVTGEPNQSAIATVHIEKYD
;
A
#
# COMPACT_ATOMS: atom_id res chain seq x y z
N MET A 1 -9.49 -32.55 -2.10
CA MET A 1 -8.39 -32.56 -3.10
C MET A 1 -7.84 -31.13 -3.14
N LYS A 2 -6.50 -30.95 -3.15
CA LYS A 2 -5.87 -29.62 -3.32
C LYS A 2 -5.53 -29.44 -4.80
N ILE A 3 -5.62 -28.20 -5.29
CA ILE A 3 -5.06 -27.79 -6.58
C ILE A 3 -3.66 -27.29 -6.28
N GLU A 4 -2.69 -27.76 -7.03
CA GLU A 4 -1.28 -27.41 -6.84
C GLU A 4 -0.82 -26.56 -8.02
N ILE A 5 -0.23 -25.41 -7.70
CA ILE A 5 0.31 -24.45 -8.66
C ILE A 5 1.82 -24.36 -8.43
N GLU A 6 2.57 -24.64 -9.47
CA GLU A 6 4.03 -24.65 -9.43
C GLU A 6 4.63 -23.31 -9.89
N LYS A 7 5.97 -23.22 -9.86
CA LYS A 7 6.71 -22.03 -10.29
C LYS A 7 6.52 -21.68 -11.77
N VAL A 8 6.19 -22.68 -12.60
CA VAL A 8 5.91 -22.45 -14.02
C VAL A 8 4.52 -21.81 -14.15
N PHE A 9 4.45 -20.66 -14.87
CA PHE A 9 3.19 -19.97 -15.10
C PHE A 9 2.18 -20.90 -15.80
N PRO A 10 0.99 -21.11 -15.21
CA PRO A 10 -0.04 -21.95 -15.81
C PRO A 10 -0.56 -21.34 -17.12
N GLN A 11 -0.38 -22.03 -18.24
CA GLN A 11 -0.73 -21.53 -19.58
C GLN A 11 -2.23 -21.27 -19.77
N TYR A 12 -3.08 -21.84 -18.92
CA TYR A 12 -4.53 -21.63 -18.94
C TYR A 12 -4.99 -20.41 -18.13
N PHE A 13 -4.10 -19.79 -17.34
CA PHE A 13 -4.44 -18.57 -16.64
C PHE A 13 -4.64 -17.41 -17.61
N LYS A 14 -5.73 -16.68 -17.40
CA LYS A 14 -6.02 -15.46 -18.16
C LYS A 14 -5.63 -14.23 -17.33
N PRO A 15 -4.93 -13.25 -17.91
CA PRO A 15 -4.52 -12.07 -17.18
C PRO A 15 -5.72 -11.24 -16.73
N ALA A 16 -5.70 -10.82 -15.45
CA ALA A 16 -6.67 -9.88 -14.91
C ALA A 16 -6.36 -8.43 -15.38
N TYR A 17 -5.07 -8.14 -15.52
CA TYR A 17 -4.54 -6.82 -15.91
C TYR A 17 -3.52 -7.02 -17.03
N PRO A 18 -3.91 -6.80 -18.31
CA PRO A 18 -3.08 -7.18 -19.47
C PRO A 18 -1.68 -6.55 -19.49
N GLU A 19 -1.55 -5.32 -19.00
CA GLU A 19 -0.28 -4.57 -19.05
C GLU A 19 0.59 -4.76 -17.80
N GLU A 20 -0.01 -5.01 -16.65
CA GLU A 20 0.71 -5.18 -15.37
C GLU A 20 0.98 -6.65 -15.04
N PHE A 21 0.28 -7.59 -15.66
CA PHE A 21 0.34 -9.01 -15.32
C PHE A 21 1.71 -9.63 -15.62
N GLU A 22 2.48 -9.07 -16.52
CA GLU A 22 3.86 -9.51 -16.80
C GLU A 22 4.84 -9.20 -15.67
N LEU A 23 4.47 -8.27 -14.78
CA LEU A 23 5.31 -7.82 -13.68
C LEU A 23 5.00 -8.52 -12.36
N PHE A 24 3.78 -9.07 -12.20
CA PHE A 24 3.37 -9.81 -11.00
C PHE A 24 3.72 -11.30 -11.10
N SER A 25 4.05 -11.90 -9.97
CA SER A 25 4.11 -13.34 -9.87
C SER A 25 2.69 -13.93 -9.89
N HIS A 26 2.47 -15.01 -10.66
CA HIS A 26 1.18 -15.71 -10.64
C HIS A 26 0.82 -16.28 -9.25
N PHE A 27 1.79 -16.43 -8.37
CA PHE A 27 1.54 -16.82 -6.97
C PHE A 27 0.73 -15.76 -6.20
N GLU A 28 0.82 -14.49 -6.55
CA GLU A 28 0.06 -13.42 -5.90
C GLU A 28 -1.44 -13.60 -6.12
N VAL A 29 -1.84 -13.82 -7.38
CA VAL A 29 -3.25 -14.05 -7.73
C VAL A 29 -3.73 -15.46 -7.33
N THR A 30 -2.82 -16.45 -7.26
CA THR A 30 -3.12 -17.80 -6.77
C THR A 30 -3.37 -17.80 -5.26
N ALA A 31 -2.51 -17.14 -4.50
CA ALA A 31 -2.62 -17.10 -3.05
C ALA A 31 -3.80 -16.22 -2.59
N GLY A 32 -4.08 -15.12 -3.29
CA GLY A 32 -5.19 -14.22 -3.02
C GLY A 32 -5.19 -13.68 -1.59
N ILE A 33 -4.02 -13.48 -0.99
CA ILE A 33 -3.91 -13.06 0.42
C ILE A 33 -4.33 -11.60 0.55
N PRO A 34 -5.37 -11.29 1.36
CA PRO A 34 -5.75 -9.91 1.62
C PRO A 34 -4.63 -9.18 2.35
N THR A 35 -4.32 -7.96 1.91
CA THR A 35 -3.30 -7.12 2.52
C THR A 35 -3.87 -5.77 2.92
N VAL A 36 -3.36 -5.20 4.02
CA VAL A 36 -3.85 -3.89 4.48
C VAL A 36 -3.51 -2.82 3.45
N LEU A 37 -4.48 -1.94 3.18
CA LEU A 37 -4.39 -0.89 2.20
C LEU A 37 -4.10 0.45 2.84
N PHE A 38 -3.19 1.21 2.25
CA PHE A 38 -2.78 2.54 2.72
C PHE A 38 -2.23 3.39 1.58
N ALA A 39 -2.04 4.68 1.85
CA ALA A 39 -1.34 5.60 0.96
C ALA A 39 0.07 5.89 1.48
N VAL A 40 1.06 5.82 0.58
CA VAL A 40 2.43 6.28 0.84
C VAL A 40 2.58 7.68 0.26
N THR A 41 3.06 8.62 1.06
CA THR A 41 3.22 10.00 0.62
C THR A 41 4.67 10.48 0.71
N THR A 42 5.11 11.20 -0.31
CA THR A 42 6.47 11.71 -0.46
C THR A 42 6.46 13.08 -1.15
N TRP A 43 7.52 13.87 -1.04
CA TRP A 43 7.72 15.04 -1.89
C TRP A 43 8.39 14.65 -3.20
N LYS A 44 7.86 15.14 -4.34
CA LYS A 44 8.53 15.11 -5.63
C LYS A 44 9.68 16.14 -5.67
N GLU A 45 10.62 15.97 -6.59
CA GLU A 45 11.74 16.91 -6.78
C GLU A 45 11.27 18.33 -7.14
N ASN A 46 10.14 18.44 -7.86
CA ASN A 46 9.52 19.72 -8.22
C ASN A 46 8.72 20.37 -7.08
N GLY A 47 8.74 19.79 -5.87
CA GLY A 47 8.03 20.29 -4.69
C GLY A 47 6.55 19.93 -4.60
N LYS A 48 5.99 19.21 -5.58
CA LYS A 48 4.61 18.72 -5.52
C LYS A 48 4.51 17.50 -4.60
N PRO A 49 3.40 17.32 -3.88
CA PRO A 49 3.18 16.14 -3.08
C PRO A 49 2.77 14.95 -3.96
N ASN A 50 3.24 13.76 -3.60
CA ASN A 50 2.93 12.50 -4.28
C ASN A 50 2.15 11.57 -3.35
N VAL A 51 1.20 10.84 -3.91
CA VAL A 51 0.43 9.79 -3.23
C VAL A 51 0.55 8.49 -4.02
N CYS A 52 1.06 7.45 -3.38
CA CYS A 52 1.10 6.09 -3.92
C CYS A 52 0.15 5.19 -3.15
N PHE A 53 -0.74 4.53 -3.86
CA PHE A 53 -1.62 3.51 -3.35
C PHE A 53 -0.86 2.19 -3.19
N HIS A 54 -0.81 1.62 -1.97
CA HIS A 54 0.01 0.45 -1.69
C HIS A 54 -0.64 -0.53 -0.72
N SER A 55 -0.27 -1.81 -0.78
CA SER A 55 -0.86 -2.82 0.09
C SER A 55 0.08 -3.94 0.55
N TRP A 56 1.03 -4.40 -0.27
CA TRP A 56 1.94 -5.49 0.14
C TRP A 56 2.88 -5.05 1.25
N SER A 57 2.52 -5.40 2.49
CA SER A 57 3.25 -4.87 3.65
C SER A 57 3.11 -5.74 4.90
N CYS A 58 4.04 -5.57 5.80
CA CYS A 58 3.89 -5.96 7.18
C CYS A 58 4.42 -4.87 8.13
N PHE A 59 3.89 -4.86 9.35
CA PHE A 59 4.23 -3.88 10.38
C PHE A 59 4.65 -4.66 11.64
N HIS A 60 5.88 -4.51 12.05
CA HIS A 60 6.41 -5.26 13.19
C HIS A 60 7.56 -4.50 13.86
N GLY A 61 7.91 -4.94 15.05
CA GLY A 61 9.01 -4.34 15.81
C GLY A 61 9.22 -5.05 17.13
N ASP A 62 10.07 -4.45 17.91
CA ASP A 62 10.34 -4.85 19.29
C ASP A 62 10.38 -3.60 20.20
N LYS A 63 10.82 -3.76 21.45
CA LYS A 63 10.92 -2.63 22.39
C LYS A 63 11.88 -1.53 21.99
N THR A 64 12.70 -1.74 20.97
CA THR A 64 13.73 -0.76 20.53
C THR A 64 13.32 0.01 19.29
N ALA A 65 12.52 -0.58 18.39
CA ALA A 65 12.10 0.05 17.14
C ALA A 65 10.86 -0.64 16.53
N PHE A 66 10.11 0.13 15.73
CA PHE A 66 8.97 -0.37 14.95
C PHE A 66 9.20 -0.07 13.48
N PHE A 67 8.89 -1.02 12.62
CA PHE A 67 9.18 -0.96 11.19
C PHE A 67 7.92 -1.17 10.36
N ALA A 68 7.84 -0.41 9.28
CA ALA A 68 6.94 -0.65 8.16
C ALA A 68 7.77 -1.28 7.02
N VAL A 69 7.38 -2.47 6.60
CA VAL A 69 8.04 -3.20 5.51
C VAL A 69 7.07 -3.26 4.34
N MET A 70 7.38 -2.55 3.27
CA MET A 70 6.60 -2.53 2.04
C MET A 70 7.29 -3.42 1.00
N GLY A 71 6.59 -4.45 0.52
CA GLY A 71 7.03 -5.27 -0.61
C GLY A 71 6.50 -4.71 -1.94
N ASN A 72 6.97 -5.21 -3.06
CA ASN A 72 6.46 -4.92 -4.40
C ASN A 72 6.36 -3.42 -4.77
N LEU A 73 7.19 -2.57 -4.19
CA LEU A 73 7.28 -1.18 -4.66
C LEU A 73 8.05 -1.15 -5.98
N TYR A 74 7.38 -0.75 -7.06
CA TYR A 74 8.01 -0.67 -8.39
C TYR A 74 9.13 0.35 -8.43
N GLN A 75 10.32 -0.05 -8.93
CA GLN A 75 11.52 0.79 -8.95
C GLN A 75 11.44 1.94 -9.96
N HIS A 76 10.55 1.88 -10.95
CA HIS A 76 10.33 2.94 -11.93
C HIS A 76 9.39 4.04 -11.44
N THR A 77 8.79 3.92 -10.24
CA THR A 77 7.79 4.87 -9.74
C THR A 77 8.40 6.12 -9.11
N HIS A 78 7.65 7.20 -9.13
CA HIS A 78 7.99 8.45 -8.45
C HIS A 78 8.19 8.21 -6.94
N THR A 79 7.34 7.40 -6.33
CA THR A 79 7.41 7.07 -4.90
C THR A 79 8.75 6.43 -4.54
N TYR A 80 9.22 5.47 -5.35
CA TYR A 80 10.51 4.82 -5.13
C TYR A 80 11.67 5.83 -5.23
N ALA A 81 11.69 6.63 -6.30
CA ALA A 81 12.71 7.66 -6.51
C ALA A 81 12.71 8.70 -5.38
N ASN A 82 11.53 9.15 -4.97
CA ASN A 82 11.37 10.13 -3.89
C ASN A 82 11.86 9.57 -2.55
N ILE A 83 11.51 8.32 -2.20
CA ILE A 83 11.99 7.67 -0.96
C ILE A 83 13.52 7.55 -0.97
N GLN A 84 14.10 7.22 -2.12
CA GLN A 84 15.56 7.14 -2.24
C GLN A 84 16.24 8.50 -2.06
N ARG A 85 15.64 9.58 -2.57
CA ARG A 85 16.17 10.95 -2.47
C ARG A 85 15.97 11.53 -1.07
N GLU A 86 14.71 11.54 -0.57
CA GLU A 86 14.33 12.21 0.67
C GLU A 86 14.69 11.40 1.93
N LYS A 87 14.92 10.10 1.79
CA LYS A 87 15.18 9.16 2.90
C LYS A 87 14.06 9.10 3.94
N CYS A 88 12.86 9.55 3.60
CA CYS A 88 11.69 9.51 4.47
C CYS A 88 10.39 9.51 3.66
N PHE A 89 9.32 9.09 4.30
CA PHE A 89 7.96 9.02 3.74
C PHE A 89 6.92 8.87 4.85
N CYS A 90 5.66 9.19 4.57
CA CYS A 90 4.55 8.86 5.45
C CYS A 90 3.74 7.67 4.90
N ILE A 91 3.19 6.89 5.82
CA ILE A 91 2.16 5.89 5.56
C ILE A 91 0.87 6.39 6.18
N ASN A 92 -0.19 6.48 5.38
CA ASN A 92 -1.46 7.05 5.77
C ASN A 92 -2.57 6.01 5.60
N PHE A 93 -3.25 5.65 6.70
CA PHE A 93 -4.42 4.78 6.68
C PHE A 93 -5.67 5.63 6.62
N LEU A 94 -6.49 5.37 5.62
CA LEU A 94 -7.67 6.16 5.28
C LEU A 94 -8.94 5.33 5.46
N PRO A 95 -10.08 5.96 5.81
CA PRO A 95 -11.36 5.27 5.86
C PRO A 95 -11.83 4.88 4.45
N ILE A 96 -12.72 3.89 4.36
CA ILE A 96 -13.25 3.39 3.08
C ILE A 96 -13.90 4.49 2.24
N SER A 97 -14.44 5.52 2.86
CA SER A 97 -15.01 6.69 2.18
C SER A 97 -14.00 7.46 1.32
N CYS A 98 -12.70 7.23 1.53
CA CYS A 98 -11.62 7.80 0.73
C CYS A 98 -11.15 6.88 -0.41
N TYR A 99 -11.74 5.68 -0.59
CA TYR A 99 -11.27 4.72 -1.57
C TYR A 99 -11.29 5.26 -3.00
N ASP A 100 -12.42 5.82 -3.45
CA ASP A 100 -12.53 6.39 -4.81
C ASP A 100 -11.55 7.55 -5.03
N ARG A 101 -11.27 8.33 -3.98
CA ARG A 101 -10.28 9.39 -4.01
C ARG A 101 -8.86 8.85 -4.21
N LEU A 102 -8.54 7.73 -3.55
CA LEU A 102 -7.26 7.03 -3.76
C LEU A 102 -7.15 6.46 -5.18
N VAL A 103 -8.22 5.90 -5.72
CA VAL A 103 -8.24 5.41 -7.12
C VAL A 103 -7.96 6.54 -8.11
N ASN A 104 -8.50 7.74 -7.86
CA ASN A 104 -8.25 8.89 -8.73
C ASN A 104 -6.75 9.29 -8.79
N THR A 105 -5.98 9.04 -7.72
CA THR A 105 -4.53 9.34 -7.74
C THR A 105 -3.74 8.47 -8.71
N ILE A 106 -4.25 7.27 -9.05
CA ILE A 106 -3.59 6.35 -9.99
C ILE A 106 -3.72 6.87 -11.43
N HIS A 107 -4.83 7.51 -11.77
CA HIS A 107 -5.10 8.00 -13.13
C HIS A 107 -4.36 9.29 -13.49
N GLN A 108 -3.84 10.02 -12.53
CA GLN A 108 -3.07 11.24 -12.71
C GLN A 108 -1.70 11.08 -12.03
N ASN A 109 -0.83 10.31 -12.67
CA ASN A 109 0.45 9.87 -12.12
C ASN A 109 1.64 10.23 -13.03
N GLU A 110 1.53 11.33 -13.78
CA GLU A 110 2.66 11.87 -14.49
C GLU A 110 3.58 12.66 -13.55
N TRP A 111 4.82 12.89 -13.99
CA TRP A 111 5.81 13.57 -13.14
C TRP A 111 5.34 14.92 -12.62
N ASP A 112 4.64 15.70 -13.45
CA ASP A 112 4.14 17.03 -13.13
C ASP A 112 2.73 17.04 -12.52
N ASP A 113 2.10 15.89 -12.35
CA ASP A 113 0.78 15.81 -11.72
C ASP A 113 0.87 16.09 -10.23
N ASP A 114 -0.25 16.53 -9.68
CA ASP A 114 -0.47 16.68 -8.24
C ASP A 114 -1.51 15.65 -7.79
N GLU A 115 -1.04 14.51 -7.31
CA GLU A 115 -1.92 13.42 -6.89
C GLU A 115 -2.78 13.78 -5.67
N PHE A 116 -2.34 14.71 -4.82
CA PHE A 116 -3.20 15.22 -3.74
C PHE A 116 -4.39 15.99 -4.29
N ALA A 117 -4.15 16.86 -5.27
CA ALA A 117 -5.23 17.59 -5.94
C ALA A 117 -6.15 16.63 -6.70
N ALA A 118 -5.59 15.63 -7.41
CA ALA A 118 -6.36 14.62 -8.14
C ALA A 118 -7.28 13.79 -7.23
N GLY A 119 -6.80 13.39 -6.05
CA GLY A 119 -7.58 12.72 -5.03
C GLY A 119 -8.45 13.66 -4.19
N GLY A 120 -8.29 14.99 -4.33
CA GLY A 120 -8.94 15.97 -3.47
C GLY A 120 -8.50 15.91 -2.01
N PHE A 121 -7.28 15.43 -1.74
CA PHE A 121 -6.72 15.32 -0.40
C PHE A 121 -6.12 16.64 0.09
N THR A 122 -6.20 16.85 1.39
CA THR A 122 -5.58 18.00 2.04
C THR A 122 -4.17 17.65 2.50
N VAL A 123 -3.19 18.40 2.01
CA VAL A 123 -1.79 18.22 2.42
C VAL A 123 -1.61 18.73 3.85
N SER A 124 -0.99 17.91 4.70
CA SER A 124 -0.41 18.32 5.97
C SER A 124 1.08 17.97 6.01
N ASN A 125 1.83 18.59 6.90
CA ASN A 125 3.25 18.29 7.06
C ASN A 125 3.43 17.26 8.18
N ALA A 126 4.31 16.30 7.95
CA ALA A 126 4.80 15.42 9.00
C ALA A 126 5.48 16.24 10.11
N LYS A 127 5.48 15.74 11.34
CA LYS A 127 6.00 16.45 12.52
C LYS A 127 7.50 16.24 12.71
N THR A 128 8.02 15.07 12.33
CA THR A 128 9.40 14.66 12.66
C THR A 128 10.28 14.45 11.43
N ILE A 129 9.70 14.42 10.24
CA ILE A 129 10.39 14.17 8.97
C ILE A 129 9.95 15.17 7.90
N HIS A 130 10.73 15.28 6.82
CA HIS A 130 10.37 16.10 5.66
C HIS A 130 9.53 15.29 4.65
N ALA A 131 8.27 15.05 4.97
CA ALA A 131 7.32 14.38 4.08
C ALA A 131 5.92 14.97 4.21
N PRO A 132 5.08 14.94 3.15
CA PRO A 132 3.68 15.31 3.26
C PRO A 132 2.90 14.17 3.91
N ALA A 133 1.83 14.51 4.60
CA ALA A 133 0.84 13.59 5.13
C ALA A 133 -0.56 13.96 4.63
N ILE A 134 -1.48 13.01 4.63
CA ILE A 134 -2.89 13.24 4.26
C ILE A 134 -3.68 13.61 5.51
N SER A 135 -4.27 14.81 5.52
CA SER A 135 -5.05 15.29 6.69
C SER A 135 -6.25 14.41 7.02
N GLU A 136 -6.84 13.75 6.03
CA GLU A 136 -8.00 12.86 6.19
C GLU A 136 -7.65 11.45 6.69
N ALA A 137 -6.35 11.14 6.85
CA ALA A 137 -5.92 9.86 7.38
C ALA A 137 -6.22 9.75 8.89
N PHE A 138 -6.89 8.67 9.28
CA PHE A 138 -7.15 8.43 10.70
C PHE A 138 -5.92 7.94 11.48
N LEU A 139 -4.92 7.40 10.75
CA LEU A 139 -3.63 7.01 11.31
C LEU A 139 -2.54 7.33 10.30
N THR A 140 -1.51 8.04 10.73
CA THR A 140 -0.32 8.35 9.94
C THR A 140 0.93 7.88 10.68
N MET A 141 1.82 7.19 9.97
CA MET A 141 3.15 6.80 10.43
C MET A 141 4.20 7.58 9.67
N GLU A 142 5.08 8.26 10.37
CA GLU A 142 6.22 8.98 9.82
C GLU A 142 7.44 8.06 9.85
N CYS A 143 8.00 7.76 8.68
CA CYS A 143 9.06 6.76 8.52
C CYS A 143 10.34 7.38 7.95
N THR A 144 11.48 7.05 8.56
CA THR A 144 12.78 7.23 7.92
C THR A 144 13.18 5.95 7.20
N LEU A 145 13.76 6.09 6.01
CA LEU A 145 14.25 4.96 5.23
C LEU A 145 15.34 4.21 6.00
N LYS A 146 15.14 2.94 6.26
CA LYS A 146 16.12 2.05 6.91
C LYS A 146 16.92 1.26 5.88
N ASP A 147 16.21 0.67 4.89
CA ASP A 147 16.84 -0.16 3.87
C ASP A 147 15.96 -0.31 2.63
N ILE A 148 16.56 -0.64 1.51
CA ILE A 148 15.89 -1.00 0.25
C ILE A 148 16.55 -2.25 -0.30
N GLN A 149 15.77 -3.28 -0.63
CA GLN A 149 16.26 -4.55 -1.14
C GLN A 149 15.51 -4.97 -2.39
N ASP A 150 16.23 -5.19 -3.49
CA ASP A 150 15.72 -5.89 -4.66
C ASP A 150 15.93 -7.40 -4.46
N LEU A 151 14.87 -8.08 -4.01
CA LEU A 151 14.96 -9.51 -3.68
C LEU A 151 15.16 -10.40 -4.89
N SER A 152 14.68 -10.01 -6.06
CA SER A 152 14.81 -10.77 -7.30
C SER A 152 16.12 -10.46 -8.04
N GLY A 153 16.69 -9.29 -7.81
CA GLY A 153 17.81 -8.74 -8.57
C GLY A 153 17.46 -8.34 -10.00
N ALA A 154 16.15 -8.26 -10.33
CA ALA A 154 15.67 -7.97 -11.69
C ALA A 154 15.47 -6.47 -11.97
N GLY A 155 15.56 -5.60 -10.96
CA GLY A 155 15.32 -4.16 -11.13
C GLY A 155 13.84 -3.80 -11.33
N ILE A 156 12.91 -4.70 -11.02
CA ILE A 156 11.47 -4.50 -11.23
C ILE A 156 10.84 -3.92 -9.98
N THR A 157 10.91 -4.63 -8.87
CA THR A 157 10.37 -4.21 -7.58
C THR A 157 11.42 -4.21 -6.49
N ALA A 158 11.15 -3.49 -5.42
CA ALA A 158 11.97 -3.49 -4.22
C ALA A 158 11.11 -3.65 -2.96
N MET A 159 11.70 -4.24 -1.95
CA MET A 159 11.24 -4.19 -0.58
C MET A 159 11.83 -2.94 0.07
N VAL A 160 10.96 -2.06 0.58
CA VAL A 160 11.36 -0.83 1.28
C VAL A 160 11.08 -0.98 2.76
N ILE A 161 12.09 -0.77 3.59
CA ILE A 161 11.99 -0.84 5.05
C ILE A 161 12.08 0.57 5.63
N GLY A 162 10.98 1.04 6.22
CA GLY A 162 10.91 2.28 6.97
C GLY A 162 10.94 2.04 8.46
N GLN A 163 11.77 2.78 9.18
CA GLN A 163 11.70 2.83 10.64
C GLN A 163 10.73 3.92 11.05
N VAL A 164 9.68 3.55 11.78
CA VAL A 164 8.68 4.50 12.26
C VAL A 164 9.28 5.39 13.35
N GLN A 165 9.17 6.70 13.15
CA GLN A 165 9.66 7.73 14.08
C GLN A 165 8.55 8.36 14.88
N HIS A 166 7.34 8.44 14.30
CA HIS A 166 6.18 9.09 14.91
C HIS A 166 4.89 8.47 14.38
N ILE A 167 3.87 8.42 15.22
CA ILE A 167 2.52 7.98 14.85
C ILE A 167 1.53 9.04 15.32
N SER A 168 0.66 9.47 14.41
CA SER A 168 -0.52 10.28 14.71
C SER A 168 -1.77 9.45 14.49
N VAL A 169 -2.73 9.52 15.42
CA VAL A 169 -4.03 8.83 15.32
C VAL A 169 -5.11 9.83 15.67
N GLU A 170 -6.18 9.90 14.89
CA GLU A 170 -7.36 10.67 15.25
C GLU A 170 -7.97 10.17 16.56
N GLU A 171 -8.39 11.07 17.43
CA GLU A 171 -8.90 10.74 18.77
C GLU A 171 -10.04 9.73 18.72
N ALA A 172 -11.00 9.92 17.80
CA ALA A 172 -12.12 8.99 17.62
C ALA A 172 -11.67 7.56 17.27
N TYR A 173 -10.59 7.42 16.50
CA TYR A 173 -10.01 6.13 16.13
C TYR A 173 -9.05 5.58 17.20
N ALA A 174 -8.58 6.40 18.12
CA ALA A 174 -7.73 5.96 19.22
C ALA A 174 -8.52 5.24 20.32
N GLN A 175 -9.83 5.49 20.43
CA GLN A 175 -10.70 5.01 21.48
C GLN A 175 -11.40 3.69 21.12
N GLY A 176 -10.66 2.58 21.15
CA GLY A 176 -11.26 1.25 21.00
C GLY A 176 -11.31 0.69 19.58
N TYR A 177 -12.17 -0.32 19.38
CA TYR A 177 -12.19 -1.14 18.16
C TYR A 177 -13.14 -0.64 17.07
N GLU A 178 -14.20 0.07 17.45
CA GLU A 178 -15.42 0.22 16.62
C GLU A 178 -15.17 0.98 15.31
N LEU A 179 -14.34 2.02 15.33
CA LEU A 179 -13.99 2.74 14.11
C LEU A 179 -12.78 2.11 13.42
N ARG A 180 -11.73 1.80 14.16
CA ARG A 180 -10.47 1.31 13.61
C ARG A 180 -10.60 -0.05 12.92
N TYR A 181 -11.40 -0.94 13.50
CA TYR A 181 -11.59 -2.32 13.05
C TYR A 181 -13.03 -2.61 12.63
N GLY A 182 -13.72 -1.64 12.08
CA GLY A 182 -15.06 -1.74 11.53
C GLY A 182 -15.08 -1.39 10.04
N LYS A 183 -16.28 -1.21 9.53
CA LYS A 183 -16.51 -0.88 8.12
C LYS A 183 -15.85 0.43 7.68
N ASP A 184 -15.60 1.36 8.60
CA ASP A 184 -15.02 2.67 8.32
C ASP A 184 -13.54 2.77 8.72
N GLY A 185 -12.94 1.66 9.16
CA GLY A 185 -11.54 1.58 9.60
C GLY A 185 -10.59 1.09 8.51
N PHE A 186 -9.68 0.19 8.91
CA PHE A 186 -8.70 -0.38 7.99
C PHE A 186 -9.35 -1.07 6.80
N MET A 187 -8.89 -0.72 5.61
CA MET A 187 -9.22 -1.39 4.37
C MET A 187 -8.23 -2.51 4.07
N LEU A 188 -8.71 -3.59 3.47
CA LEU A 188 -7.89 -4.67 2.95
C LEU A 188 -8.12 -4.77 1.45
N LEU A 189 -7.05 -4.77 0.68
CA LEU A 189 -7.11 -5.13 -0.74
C LEU A 189 -7.23 -6.65 -0.85
N VAL A 190 -8.24 -7.11 -1.56
CA VAL A 190 -8.36 -8.49 -2.04
C VAL A 190 -7.87 -8.48 -3.49
N PRO A 191 -6.63 -8.94 -3.76
CA PRO A 191 -6.07 -8.85 -5.10
C PRO A 191 -6.79 -9.86 -6.00
N ALA A 192 -7.29 -9.44 -7.14
CA ALA A 192 -7.98 -10.21 -8.18
C ALA A 192 -7.65 -11.74 -8.16
N PRO A 193 -8.27 -12.56 -7.28
CA PRO A 193 -7.87 -13.94 -7.13
C PRO A 193 -8.24 -14.74 -8.40
N GLN A 194 -7.31 -15.60 -8.83
CA GLN A 194 -7.52 -16.44 -9.99
C GLN A 194 -8.44 -17.63 -9.64
N ASP A 195 -9.39 -17.96 -10.49
CA ASP A 195 -10.04 -19.27 -10.44
C ASP A 195 -9.01 -20.34 -10.89
N LEU A 196 -8.57 -21.15 -9.94
CA LEU A 196 -7.50 -22.12 -10.18
C LEU A 196 -7.91 -23.33 -11.01
N VAL A 197 -9.22 -23.49 -11.32
CA VAL A 197 -9.74 -24.57 -12.16
C VAL A 197 -9.90 -24.10 -13.60
N THR A 198 -10.49 -22.93 -13.78
CA THR A 198 -10.83 -22.39 -15.10
C THR A 198 -9.74 -21.45 -15.65
N GLY A 199 -8.91 -20.91 -14.79
CA GLY A 199 -7.93 -19.88 -15.13
C GLY A 199 -8.54 -18.50 -15.38
N GLU A 200 -9.84 -18.30 -15.10
CA GLU A 200 -10.49 -17.00 -15.26
C GLU A 200 -10.08 -16.05 -14.11
N PRO A 201 -9.78 -14.79 -14.41
CA PRO A 201 -9.49 -13.80 -13.37
C PRO A 201 -10.79 -13.37 -12.68
N ASN A 202 -10.69 -13.08 -11.40
CA ASN A 202 -11.74 -12.40 -10.65
C ASN A 202 -11.43 -10.90 -10.54
N GLN A 203 -12.36 -10.11 -10.02
CA GLN A 203 -12.13 -8.69 -9.78
C GLN A 203 -11.45 -8.49 -8.42
N SER A 204 -10.57 -7.48 -8.36
CA SER A 204 -10.10 -6.98 -7.07
C SER A 204 -11.27 -6.41 -6.26
N ALA A 205 -11.18 -6.56 -4.96
CA ALA A 205 -12.19 -6.04 -4.04
C ALA A 205 -11.55 -5.37 -2.83
N ILE A 206 -12.33 -4.52 -2.17
CA ILE A 206 -11.95 -3.98 -0.87
C ILE A 206 -12.78 -4.69 0.19
N ALA A 207 -12.09 -5.24 1.18
CA ALA A 207 -12.69 -5.79 2.38
C ALA A 207 -12.48 -4.86 3.57
N THR A 208 -13.39 -4.91 4.52
CA THR A 208 -13.26 -4.27 5.82
C THR A 208 -13.17 -5.32 6.91
N VAL A 209 -12.68 -4.94 8.07
CA VAL A 209 -12.44 -5.86 9.17
C VAL A 209 -13.75 -6.16 9.90
N HIS A 210 -13.96 -7.43 10.27
CA HIS A 210 -14.94 -7.87 11.24
C HIS A 210 -14.21 -8.55 12.40
N ILE A 211 -14.47 -8.13 13.64
CA ILE A 211 -13.79 -8.67 14.81
C ILE A 211 -14.71 -9.62 15.55
N GLU A 212 -14.23 -10.83 15.79
CA GLU A 212 -14.77 -11.75 16.77
C GLU A 212 -13.80 -11.85 17.95
N LYS A 213 -14.32 -11.69 19.16
CA LYS A 213 -13.52 -11.87 20.38
C LYS A 213 -13.64 -13.33 20.82
N TYR A 214 -12.50 -13.95 21.04
CA TYR A 214 -12.40 -15.29 21.63
C TYR A 214 -11.95 -15.13 23.07
N ASP A 215 -12.63 -15.85 23.98
CA ASP A 215 -12.28 -15.93 25.42
C ASP A 215 -11.03 -16.78 25.64
#